data_e16bf54d4863d54f04e2fa9d5aff65fe
#
_entry.id   e16bf54d4863d54f04e2fa9d5aff65fe
#
_cell.length_a   1.000
_cell.length_b   1.000
_cell.length_c   1.000
_cell.angle_alpha   90.00
_cell.angle_beta   90.00
_cell.angle_gamma   90.00
#
_symmetry.space_group_name_H-M   'P 1'
#
loop_
_entity.id
_entity.type
_entity.pdbx_description
1 polymer ?
#
loop_
_entity_poly.entity_id
_entity_poly.type
_entity_poly.pdbx_seq_one_letter_code
_entity_poly.pdbx_strand_id
1 'polypeptide(L)'
;MRIAYFSPLPPQRTGIADYSATLLPHLAAHADVTLFVDEPAAITPTHLPVRAIAAFTDAYRERMDICIYQMGNNVRFHRQIYATALRQPGLLVLHDINLYAFHDDLFVSGGRPSGLLRELGFAHGMRGVAAGLEILRDPAQRDDAHFPLMERLAARSLGVLVHSEYARRTVARRSPRTPVRHVNQPVPLRTDAWRDGRKATAAAKTRLGYAPETLLIASFGYAAWTKRIDRVLPVLAALRPHFPQMRYAVVGKVIEGYDVEAQAAALGISDMVRFTDFVDEATYAAYLDAADIGVNLRYPSTGETSAALLGLLATGTPTLVSDADAFAELPAAAVVKIAPDATEPDRLRAELALLLEDADRRTQMGRAAAAYIAQACDPDAVARRYVDFAGALLADLLAPPVFPVRQS
;
A
#
# COMPACT_ATOMS: atom_id res chain seq x y z
N MET A 1 -4.06 -26.62 7.24
CA MET A 1 -3.78 -25.60 8.27
C MET A 1 -5.04 -24.77 8.47
N ARG A 2 -5.48 -24.58 9.73
CA ARG A 2 -6.67 -23.79 10.08
C ARG A 2 -6.22 -22.37 10.47
N ILE A 3 -6.67 -21.40 9.71
CA ILE A 3 -6.26 -19.98 9.82
C ILE A 3 -7.42 -19.15 10.36
N ALA A 4 -7.19 -18.40 11.44
CA ALA A 4 -8.05 -17.29 11.85
C ALA A 4 -7.53 -16.00 11.18
N TYR A 5 -8.28 -15.47 10.23
CA TYR A 5 -7.88 -14.33 9.42
C TYR A 5 -8.62 -13.05 9.84
N PHE A 6 -7.89 -12.05 10.29
CA PHE A 6 -8.41 -10.78 10.80
C PHE A 6 -8.14 -9.65 9.81
N SER A 7 -9.20 -9.05 9.26
CA SER A 7 -9.07 -7.96 8.27
C SER A 7 -10.33 -7.13 8.17
N PRO A 8 -10.25 -5.85 7.82
CA PRO A 8 -11.36 -5.18 7.18
C PRO A 8 -11.66 -5.87 5.83
N LEU A 9 -12.94 -5.90 5.44
CA LEU A 9 -13.39 -6.51 4.18
C LEU A 9 -14.38 -5.59 3.45
N PRO A 10 -14.56 -5.72 2.12
CA PRO A 10 -15.58 -4.97 1.41
C PRO A 10 -16.98 -5.12 2.05
N PRO A 11 -17.83 -4.06 2.06
CA PRO A 11 -17.71 -2.80 1.32
C PRO A 11 -16.91 -1.70 2.05
N GLN A 12 -16.10 -2.03 3.07
CA GLN A 12 -15.27 -1.05 3.76
C GLN A 12 -14.25 -0.44 2.77
N ARG A 13 -14.25 0.89 2.66
CA ARG A 13 -13.41 1.62 1.71
C ARG A 13 -11.98 1.77 2.24
N THR A 14 -11.22 0.71 2.15
CA THR A 14 -9.79 0.67 2.49
C THR A 14 -9.04 -0.29 1.58
N GLY A 15 -7.84 0.06 1.15
CA GLY A 15 -7.00 -0.79 0.30
C GLY A 15 -6.70 -2.16 0.90
N ILE A 16 -6.75 -2.30 2.24
CA ILE A 16 -6.58 -3.59 2.93
C ILE A 16 -7.82 -4.49 2.75
N ALA A 17 -9.01 -3.91 2.63
CA ALA A 17 -10.22 -4.68 2.31
C ALA A 17 -10.14 -5.26 0.89
N ASP A 18 -9.72 -4.45 -0.09
CA ASP A 18 -9.54 -4.88 -1.49
C ASP A 18 -8.41 -5.91 -1.61
N TYR A 19 -7.30 -5.67 -0.88
CA TYR A 19 -6.21 -6.64 -0.75
C TYR A 19 -6.71 -8.00 -0.26
N SER A 20 -7.46 -8.01 0.83
CA SER A 20 -8.00 -9.25 1.42
C SER A 20 -9.01 -9.92 0.51
N ALA A 21 -9.87 -9.15 -0.17
CA ALA A 21 -10.80 -9.69 -1.16
C ALA A 21 -10.07 -10.40 -2.31
N THR A 22 -8.93 -9.86 -2.74
CA THR A 22 -8.08 -10.48 -3.78
C THR A 22 -7.36 -11.72 -3.27
N LEU A 23 -6.83 -11.71 -2.04
CA LEU A 23 -6.03 -12.81 -1.51
C LEU A 23 -6.87 -14.01 -1.07
N LEU A 24 -8.03 -13.76 -0.44
CA LEU A 24 -8.81 -14.79 0.27
C LEU A 24 -9.24 -15.98 -0.58
N PRO A 25 -9.72 -15.83 -1.83
CA PRO A 25 -10.06 -16.97 -2.68
C PRO A 25 -8.88 -17.92 -2.90
N HIS A 26 -7.69 -17.36 -3.09
CA HIS A 26 -6.45 -18.12 -3.30
C HIS A 26 -5.93 -18.74 -2.00
N LEU A 27 -6.00 -18.00 -0.88
CA LEU A 27 -5.59 -18.52 0.42
C LEU A 27 -6.48 -19.69 0.87
N ALA A 28 -7.79 -19.61 0.60
CA ALA A 28 -8.75 -20.67 0.91
C ALA A 28 -8.55 -21.95 0.06
N ALA A 29 -7.87 -21.85 -1.08
CA ALA A 29 -7.46 -23.03 -1.86
C ALA A 29 -6.31 -23.81 -1.21
N HIS A 30 -5.56 -23.20 -0.29
CA HIS A 30 -4.38 -23.79 0.35
C HIS A 30 -4.54 -24.01 1.87
N ALA A 31 -5.59 -23.46 2.49
CA ALA A 31 -5.82 -23.55 3.93
C ALA A 31 -7.31 -23.44 4.29
N ASP A 32 -7.66 -23.91 5.47
CA ASP A 32 -9.02 -23.76 6.04
C ASP A 32 -9.09 -22.40 6.76
N VAL A 33 -9.79 -21.43 6.13
CA VAL A 33 -9.81 -20.01 6.56
C VAL A 33 -11.14 -19.67 7.22
N THR A 34 -11.08 -19.13 8.43
CA THR A 34 -12.21 -18.46 9.10
C THR A 34 -11.92 -16.97 9.23
N LEU A 35 -12.84 -16.14 8.76
CA LEU A 35 -12.73 -14.69 8.78
C LEU A 35 -13.21 -14.10 10.10
N PHE A 36 -12.46 -13.14 10.63
CA PHE A 36 -12.81 -12.35 11.80
C PHE A 36 -12.84 -10.87 11.44
N VAL A 37 -14.01 -10.26 11.56
CA VAL A 37 -14.31 -8.87 11.22
C VAL A 37 -15.02 -8.16 12.38
N ASP A 38 -15.02 -6.84 12.39
CA ASP A 38 -15.74 -6.08 13.44
C ASP A 38 -17.24 -6.36 13.40
N GLU A 39 -17.84 -6.24 12.22
CA GLU A 39 -19.28 -6.37 12.00
C GLU A 39 -19.56 -7.37 10.86
N PRO A 40 -19.83 -8.66 11.17
CA PRO A 40 -20.08 -9.69 10.16
C PRO A 40 -21.24 -9.41 9.20
N ALA A 41 -22.28 -8.73 9.69
CA ALA A 41 -23.46 -8.40 8.87
C ALA A 41 -23.21 -7.26 7.87
N ALA A 42 -22.12 -6.50 8.05
CA ALA A 42 -21.80 -5.33 7.22
C ALA A 42 -20.87 -5.64 6.04
N ILE A 43 -20.34 -6.86 5.92
CA ILE A 43 -19.45 -7.22 4.81
C ILE A 43 -20.19 -7.76 3.59
N THR A 44 -19.56 -7.65 2.43
CA THR A 44 -20.03 -8.33 1.23
C THR A 44 -20.11 -9.84 1.46
N PRO A 45 -21.20 -10.52 1.06
CA PRO A 45 -21.33 -11.96 1.25
C PRO A 45 -20.16 -12.75 0.68
N THR A 46 -19.72 -13.74 1.44
CA THR A 46 -18.63 -14.66 1.07
C THR A 46 -19.03 -16.10 1.43
N HIS A 47 -18.43 -17.08 0.76
CA HIS A 47 -18.60 -18.50 1.07
C HIS A 47 -17.72 -18.97 2.25
N LEU A 48 -16.81 -18.14 2.73
CA LEU A 48 -15.97 -18.47 3.89
C LEU A 48 -16.74 -18.24 5.20
N PRO A 49 -16.46 -19.02 6.26
CA PRO A 49 -17.00 -18.78 7.60
C PRO A 49 -16.62 -17.40 8.12
N VAL A 50 -17.58 -16.59 8.56
CA VAL A 50 -17.36 -15.23 9.09
C VAL A 50 -17.83 -15.15 10.53
N ARG A 51 -17.05 -14.50 11.38
CA ARG A 51 -17.33 -14.26 12.80
C ARG A 51 -16.94 -12.84 13.21
N ALA A 52 -17.57 -12.37 14.28
CA ALA A 52 -17.14 -11.11 14.91
C ALA A 52 -15.79 -11.31 15.62
N ILE A 53 -14.89 -10.32 15.58
CA ILE A 53 -13.64 -10.30 16.36
C ILE A 53 -13.93 -10.46 17.86
N ALA A 54 -15.00 -9.85 18.34
CA ALA A 54 -15.44 -9.99 19.73
C ALA A 54 -15.76 -11.44 20.16
N ALA A 55 -16.08 -12.31 19.22
CA ALA A 55 -16.34 -13.75 19.49
C ALA A 55 -15.04 -14.59 19.51
N PHE A 56 -13.88 -14.01 19.25
CA PHE A 56 -12.59 -14.70 19.28
C PHE A 56 -12.08 -14.84 20.72
N THR A 57 -12.41 -15.94 21.34
CA THR A 57 -12.00 -16.32 22.71
C THR A 57 -10.76 -17.22 22.70
N ASP A 58 -10.16 -17.46 23.86
CA ASP A 58 -9.04 -18.40 24.03
C ASP A 58 -9.44 -19.81 23.58
N ALA A 59 -10.66 -20.27 23.95
CA ALA A 59 -11.20 -21.56 23.51
C ALA A 59 -11.38 -21.64 21.97
N TYR A 60 -11.61 -20.52 21.29
CA TYR A 60 -11.66 -20.48 19.83
C TYR A 60 -10.24 -20.49 19.24
N ARG A 61 -9.30 -19.78 19.87
CA ARG A 61 -7.88 -19.77 19.48
C ARG A 61 -7.29 -21.19 19.44
N GLU A 62 -7.61 -22.04 20.38
CA GLU A 62 -7.16 -23.45 20.45
C GLU A 62 -7.61 -24.29 19.26
N ARG A 63 -8.66 -23.89 18.56
CA ARG A 63 -9.17 -24.56 17.34
C ARG A 63 -8.42 -24.15 16.09
N MET A 64 -7.63 -23.08 16.14
CA MET A 64 -6.87 -22.54 15.02
C MET A 64 -5.39 -22.85 15.16
N ASP A 65 -4.76 -23.18 14.05
CA ASP A 65 -3.33 -23.45 14.04
C ASP A 65 -2.57 -22.11 14.13
N ILE A 66 -3.03 -21.09 13.39
CA ILE A 66 -2.42 -19.75 13.41
C ILE A 66 -3.47 -18.63 13.21
N CYS A 67 -3.18 -17.45 13.79
CA CYS A 67 -3.88 -16.20 13.49
C CYS A 67 -3.08 -15.40 12.46
N ILE A 68 -3.76 -14.76 11.50
CA ILE A 68 -3.17 -13.80 10.57
C ILE A 68 -3.88 -12.46 10.75
N TYR A 69 -3.12 -11.41 11.04
CA TYR A 69 -3.62 -10.07 11.34
C TYR A 69 -3.20 -9.10 10.25
N GLN A 70 -4.17 -8.59 9.47
CA GLN A 70 -3.94 -7.54 8.49
C GLN A 70 -3.94 -6.19 9.21
N MET A 71 -2.80 -5.49 9.22
CA MET A 71 -2.62 -4.27 10.00
C MET A 71 -2.19 -3.09 9.12
N GLY A 72 -2.95 -2.01 9.22
CA GLY A 72 -2.66 -0.72 8.60
C GLY A 72 -2.77 0.43 9.60
N ASN A 73 -2.59 1.65 9.11
CA ASN A 73 -2.40 2.86 9.90
C ASN A 73 -3.72 3.61 10.25
N ASN A 74 -4.89 3.02 10.05
CA ASN A 74 -6.17 3.66 10.33
C ASN A 74 -6.88 2.99 11.52
N VAL A 75 -7.06 3.73 12.62
CA VAL A 75 -7.64 3.22 13.87
C VAL A 75 -9.07 2.73 13.69
N ARG A 76 -9.85 3.33 12.79
CA ARG A 76 -11.24 2.96 12.54
C ARG A 76 -11.39 1.49 12.13
N PHE A 77 -10.45 0.97 11.34
CA PHE A 77 -10.51 -0.38 10.80
C PHE A 77 -9.67 -1.39 11.57
N HIS A 78 -8.69 -0.93 12.38
CA HIS A 78 -7.67 -1.82 12.92
C HIS A 78 -7.61 -1.86 14.46
N ARG A 79 -8.46 -1.10 15.18
CA ARG A 79 -8.44 -1.05 16.65
C ARG A 79 -8.60 -2.44 17.30
N GLN A 80 -9.61 -3.22 16.86
CA GLN A 80 -9.88 -4.53 17.44
C GLN A 80 -8.83 -5.56 16.97
N ILE A 81 -8.37 -5.48 15.74
CA ILE A 81 -7.30 -6.31 15.19
C ILE A 81 -6.02 -6.12 16.00
N TYR A 82 -5.59 -4.87 16.22
CA TYR A 82 -4.43 -4.52 17.06
C TYR A 82 -4.55 -5.07 18.48
N ALA A 83 -5.70 -4.84 19.13
CA ALA A 83 -5.93 -5.31 20.50
C ALA A 83 -5.91 -6.84 20.61
N THR A 84 -6.42 -7.55 19.58
CA THR A 84 -6.42 -9.02 19.52
C THR A 84 -5.02 -9.55 19.26
N ALA A 85 -4.27 -8.96 18.32
CA ALA A 85 -2.89 -9.36 17.99
C ALA A 85 -1.93 -9.21 19.19
N LEU A 86 -2.12 -8.19 20.02
CA LEU A 86 -1.33 -8.04 21.26
C LEU A 86 -1.63 -9.12 22.32
N ARG A 87 -2.86 -9.64 22.36
CA ARG A 87 -3.28 -10.69 23.32
C ARG A 87 -2.97 -12.09 22.81
N GLN A 88 -3.19 -12.32 21.52
CA GLN A 88 -3.08 -13.63 20.86
C GLN A 88 -2.04 -13.52 19.73
N PRO A 89 -0.75 -13.82 20.01
CA PRO A 89 0.29 -13.73 18.99
C PRO A 89 -0.01 -14.58 17.74
N GLY A 90 0.30 -14.03 16.56
CA GLY A 90 0.11 -14.68 15.27
C GLY A 90 1.05 -14.11 14.21
N LEU A 91 0.80 -14.39 12.95
CA LEU A 91 1.45 -13.77 11.82
C LEU A 91 0.86 -12.37 11.61
N LEU A 92 1.68 -11.35 11.76
CA LEU A 92 1.30 -9.97 11.50
C LEU A 92 1.63 -9.61 10.05
N VAL A 93 0.68 -9.05 9.32
CA VAL A 93 0.89 -8.48 7.99
C VAL A 93 0.83 -6.97 8.11
N LEU A 94 1.97 -6.32 7.94
CA LEU A 94 2.08 -4.85 8.01
C LEU A 94 1.97 -4.26 6.61
N HIS A 95 0.86 -3.60 6.32
CA HIS A 95 0.67 -2.81 5.10
C HIS A 95 1.36 -1.45 5.18
N ASP A 96 1.39 -0.88 6.39
CA ASP A 96 2.12 0.33 6.74
C ASP A 96 3.10 0.01 7.86
N ILE A 97 4.39 0.25 7.66
CA ILE A 97 5.39 0.07 8.71
C ILE A 97 5.45 1.26 9.68
N ASN A 98 4.75 2.35 9.36
CA ASN A 98 4.58 3.49 10.23
C ASN A 98 3.15 3.50 10.81
N LEU A 99 3.04 3.17 12.08
CA LEU A 99 1.78 3.13 12.83
C LEU A 99 1.60 4.36 13.73
N TYR A 100 2.39 5.42 13.54
CA TYR A 100 2.31 6.61 14.41
C TYR A 100 0.90 7.21 14.41
N ALA A 101 0.30 7.47 13.24
CA ALA A 101 -1.03 8.04 13.15
C ALA A 101 -2.10 7.12 13.79
N PHE A 102 -1.96 5.80 13.63
CA PHE A 102 -2.82 4.84 14.34
C PHE A 102 -2.76 5.01 15.86
N HIS A 103 -1.57 5.15 16.42
CA HIS A 103 -1.38 5.33 17.88
C HIS A 103 -1.84 6.70 18.37
N ASP A 104 -1.61 7.75 17.58
CA ASP A 104 -2.06 9.10 17.86
C ASP A 104 -3.60 9.15 17.96
N ASP A 105 -4.29 8.61 16.95
CA ASP A 105 -5.75 8.50 16.94
C ASP A 105 -6.27 7.59 18.08
N LEU A 106 -5.60 6.46 18.32
CA LEU A 106 -6.02 5.51 19.36
C LEU A 106 -5.89 6.06 20.78
N PHE A 107 -4.82 6.79 21.03
CA PHE A 107 -4.46 7.20 22.37
C PHE A 107 -4.65 8.70 22.62
N VAL A 108 -4.15 9.58 21.79
CA VAL A 108 -4.24 11.04 22.02
C VAL A 108 -5.65 11.52 21.73
N SER A 109 -6.15 11.29 20.51
CA SER A 109 -7.54 11.62 20.15
C SER A 109 -8.56 10.83 20.98
N GLY A 110 -8.20 9.62 21.42
CA GLY A 110 -8.99 8.79 22.33
C GLY A 110 -8.92 9.20 23.81
N GLY A 111 -8.30 10.34 24.18
CA GLY A 111 -8.22 10.86 25.53
C GLY A 111 -7.32 10.08 26.50
N ARG A 112 -6.38 9.29 26.01
CA ARG A 112 -5.46 8.44 26.78
C ARG A 112 -4.00 8.62 26.36
N PRO A 113 -3.42 9.84 26.41
CA PRO A 113 -2.09 10.14 25.87
C PRO A 113 -0.96 9.31 26.49
N SER A 114 -1.14 8.81 27.73
CA SER A 114 -0.19 7.86 28.34
C SER A 114 0.02 6.59 27.53
N GLY A 115 -0.94 6.22 26.67
CA GLY A 115 -0.80 5.11 25.73
C GLY A 115 0.29 5.37 24.70
N LEU A 116 0.32 6.57 24.10
CA LEU A 116 1.37 6.98 23.15
C LEU A 116 2.75 7.00 23.83
N LEU A 117 2.85 7.55 25.06
CA LEU A 117 4.10 7.55 25.84
C LEU A 117 4.62 6.13 26.10
N ARG A 118 3.72 5.18 26.34
CA ARG A 118 4.07 3.76 26.54
C ARG A 118 4.63 3.12 25.25
N GLU A 119 4.05 3.40 24.08
CA GLU A 119 4.56 2.90 22.81
C GLU A 119 5.93 3.52 22.49
N LEU A 120 6.08 4.83 22.65
CA LEU A 120 7.36 5.53 22.49
C LEU A 120 8.42 5.02 23.48
N GLY A 121 8.02 4.79 24.74
CA GLY A 121 8.90 4.22 25.77
C GLY A 121 9.34 2.79 25.44
N PHE A 122 8.44 1.97 24.91
CA PHE A 122 8.77 0.61 24.47
C PHE A 122 9.81 0.62 23.32
N ALA A 123 9.59 1.46 22.31
CA ALA A 123 10.41 1.51 21.11
C ALA A 123 11.77 2.21 21.31
N HIS A 124 11.81 3.27 22.16
CA HIS A 124 12.95 4.20 22.24
C HIS A 124 13.42 4.48 23.70
N GLY A 125 12.86 3.77 24.68
CA GLY A 125 13.22 3.96 26.10
C GLY A 125 12.86 5.36 26.61
N MET A 126 13.63 5.87 27.54
CA MET A 126 13.38 7.19 28.17
C MET A 126 13.47 8.35 27.16
N ARG A 127 14.26 8.21 26.08
CA ARG A 127 14.33 9.23 25.01
C ARG A 127 12.99 9.32 24.27
N GLY A 128 12.34 8.18 24.01
CA GLY A 128 11.01 8.14 23.40
C GLY A 128 9.95 8.77 24.32
N VAL A 129 10.01 8.51 25.64
CA VAL A 129 9.10 9.15 26.60
C VAL A 129 9.29 10.67 26.62
N ALA A 130 10.54 11.16 26.64
CA ALA A 130 10.83 12.59 26.61
C ALA A 130 10.30 13.25 25.35
N ALA A 131 10.58 12.68 24.16
CA ALA A 131 10.06 13.15 22.88
C ALA A 131 8.52 13.16 22.89
N GLY A 132 7.88 12.11 23.38
CA GLY A 132 6.42 12.05 23.50
C GLY A 132 5.82 13.13 24.38
N LEU A 133 6.48 13.51 25.48
CA LEU A 133 6.04 14.63 26.33
C LEU A 133 6.16 15.98 25.59
N GLU A 134 7.19 16.16 24.76
CA GLU A 134 7.36 17.36 23.93
C GLU A 134 6.27 17.41 22.84
N ILE A 135 6.02 16.31 22.14
CA ILE A 135 4.97 16.19 21.11
C ILE A 135 3.58 16.48 21.71
N LEU A 136 3.29 15.99 22.92
CA LEU A 136 2.01 16.25 23.59
C LEU A 136 1.84 17.73 24.01
N ARG A 137 2.94 18.46 24.20
CA ARG A 137 2.92 19.92 24.48
C ARG A 137 2.82 20.74 23.19
N ASP A 138 3.52 20.30 22.18
CA ASP A 138 3.60 20.95 20.87
C ASP A 138 3.50 19.91 19.75
N PRO A 139 2.32 19.70 19.17
CA PRO A 139 2.13 18.73 18.07
C PRO A 139 2.99 19.01 16.82
N ALA A 140 3.54 20.21 16.65
CA ALA A 140 4.46 20.52 15.56
C ALA A 140 5.81 19.80 15.68
N GLN A 141 6.15 19.27 16.86
CA GLN A 141 7.35 18.43 17.09
C GLN A 141 7.17 16.97 16.67
N ARG A 142 6.03 16.63 16.08
CA ARG A 142 5.75 15.28 15.60
C ARG A 142 6.75 14.87 14.51
N ASP A 143 7.37 13.71 14.69
CA ASP A 143 8.32 13.09 13.75
C ASP A 143 7.95 11.63 13.49
N ASP A 144 7.02 11.41 12.58
CA ASP A 144 6.52 10.09 12.23
C ASP A 144 7.62 9.20 11.61
N ALA A 145 8.58 9.79 10.91
CA ALA A 145 9.66 9.05 10.26
C ALA A 145 10.62 8.45 11.30
N HIS A 146 10.87 9.18 12.38
CA HIS A 146 11.73 8.71 13.47
C HIS A 146 11.00 7.73 14.39
N PHE A 147 9.68 7.90 14.59
CA PHE A 147 8.86 7.13 15.53
C PHE A 147 7.75 6.32 14.81
N PRO A 148 8.05 5.27 14.05
CA PRO A 148 7.04 4.50 13.33
C PRO A 148 6.12 3.68 14.25
N LEU A 149 6.51 3.38 15.47
CA LEU A 149 5.72 2.74 16.54
C LEU A 149 5.10 1.37 16.18
N MET A 150 5.71 0.61 15.27
CA MET A 150 5.32 -0.77 14.97
C MET A 150 6.02 -1.79 15.89
N GLU A 151 7.04 -1.37 16.65
CA GLU A 151 8.00 -2.23 17.35
C GLU A 151 7.32 -3.16 18.36
N ARG A 152 6.38 -2.65 19.13
CA ARG A 152 5.70 -3.45 20.16
C ARG A 152 4.82 -4.53 19.53
N LEU A 153 4.06 -4.16 18.50
CA LEU A 153 3.20 -5.10 17.80
C LEU A 153 4.02 -6.17 17.08
N ALA A 154 5.11 -5.77 16.40
CA ALA A 154 6.04 -6.70 15.75
C ALA A 154 6.70 -7.64 16.75
N ALA A 155 7.19 -7.14 17.89
CA ALA A 155 7.85 -7.95 18.92
C ALA A 155 6.90 -8.94 19.63
N ARG A 156 5.59 -8.69 19.60
CA ARG A 156 4.57 -9.59 20.14
C ARG A 156 4.07 -10.63 19.14
N SER A 157 4.42 -10.48 17.88
CA SER A 157 3.97 -11.37 16.81
C SER A 157 4.90 -12.59 16.67
N LEU A 158 4.38 -13.71 16.18
CA LEU A 158 5.17 -14.90 15.84
C LEU A 158 6.09 -14.65 14.68
N GLY A 159 5.66 -13.81 13.74
CA GLY A 159 6.42 -13.32 12.61
C GLY A 159 5.71 -12.15 11.96
N VAL A 160 6.43 -11.42 11.12
CA VAL A 160 5.91 -10.26 10.38
C VAL A 160 6.08 -10.49 8.89
N LEU A 161 5.01 -10.26 8.13
CA LEU A 161 5.01 -10.22 6.68
C LEU A 161 4.85 -8.76 6.23
N VAL A 162 5.65 -8.36 5.27
CA VAL A 162 5.64 -7.01 4.67
C VAL A 162 5.71 -7.10 3.15
N HIS A 163 5.44 -5.99 2.45
CA HIS A 163 5.25 -5.98 1.00
C HIS A 163 6.41 -5.38 0.19
N SER A 164 7.54 -5.09 0.84
CA SER A 164 8.78 -4.64 0.18
C SER A 164 10.01 -5.10 0.96
N GLU A 165 11.14 -5.15 0.29
CA GLU A 165 12.41 -5.46 0.94
C GLU A 165 12.87 -4.31 1.85
N TYR A 166 12.55 -3.07 1.49
CA TYR A 166 12.75 -1.90 2.34
C TYR A 166 12.02 -2.06 3.69
N ALA A 167 10.73 -2.40 3.64
CA ALA A 167 9.94 -2.66 4.84
C ALA A 167 10.51 -3.84 5.64
N ARG A 168 10.91 -4.93 4.97
CA ARG A 168 11.54 -6.09 5.64
C ARG A 168 12.79 -5.70 6.41
N ARG A 169 13.71 -4.96 5.76
CA ARG A 169 14.95 -4.48 6.40
C ARG A 169 14.67 -3.54 7.56
N THR A 170 13.68 -2.67 7.40
CA THR A 170 13.29 -1.70 8.44
C THR A 170 12.70 -2.38 9.66
N VAL A 171 11.76 -3.31 9.48
CA VAL A 171 11.16 -4.07 10.59
C VAL A 171 12.22 -4.97 11.26
N ALA A 172 13.04 -5.68 10.50
CA ALA A 172 14.09 -6.55 11.04
C ALA A 172 15.12 -5.79 11.91
N ARG A 173 15.47 -4.56 11.53
CA ARG A 173 16.37 -3.70 12.33
C ARG A 173 15.72 -3.26 13.65
N ARG A 174 14.41 -2.96 13.64
CA ARG A 174 13.68 -2.44 14.80
C ARG A 174 13.13 -3.54 15.71
N SER A 175 12.92 -4.75 15.16
CA SER A 175 12.46 -5.94 15.89
C SER A 175 13.33 -7.16 15.54
N PRO A 176 14.61 -7.20 15.98
CA PRO A 176 15.60 -8.16 15.48
C PRO A 176 15.35 -9.62 15.89
N ARG A 177 14.47 -9.86 16.86
CA ARG A 177 14.10 -11.21 17.32
C ARG A 177 12.88 -11.78 16.61
N THR A 178 12.17 -10.97 15.83
CA THR A 178 10.95 -11.39 15.14
C THR A 178 11.30 -11.79 13.71
N PRO A 179 10.94 -13.01 13.26
CA PRO A 179 11.09 -13.41 11.87
C PRO A 179 10.32 -12.47 10.94
N VAL A 180 10.98 -11.94 9.90
CA VAL A 180 10.35 -11.01 8.95
C VAL A 180 10.52 -11.55 7.53
N ARG A 181 9.41 -11.63 6.78
CA ARG A 181 9.41 -12.08 5.38
C ARG A 181 8.80 -11.01 4.48
N HIS A 182 9.43 -10.79 3.33
CA HIS A 182 8.87 -10.00 2.24
C HIS A 182 8.02 -10.91 1.33
N VAL A 183 6.77 -10.51 1.08
CA VAL A 183 5.88 -11.09 0.08
C VAL A 183 5.14 -9.95 -0.60
N ASN A 184 5.20 -9.88 -1.93
CA ASN A 184 4.52 -8.83 -2.69
C ASN A 184 3.00 -8.86 -2.46
N GLN A 185 2.33 -7.75 -2.71
CA GLN A 185 0.86 -7.70 -2.67
C GLN A 185 0.26 -8.53 -3.81
N PRO A 186 -0.84 -9.25 -3.57
CA PRO A 186 -1.57 -9.94 -4.62
C PRO A 186 -2.24 -8.92 -5.54
N VAL A 187 -2.05 -9.05 -6.83
CA VAL A 187 -2.69 -8.20 -7.84
C VAL A 187 -3.22 -9.07 -8.95
N PRO A 188 -4.53 -9.04 -9.22
CA PRO A 188 -5.10 -9.80 -10.33
C PRO A 188 -4.57 -9.25 -11.66
N LEU A 189 -4.13 -10.17 -12.51
CA LEU A 189 -3.73 -9.82 -13.87
C LEU A 189 -4.92 -9.31 -14.67
N ARG A 190 -4.71 -8.21 -15.37
CA ARG A 190 -5.69 -7.63 -16.30
C ARG A 190 -5.30 -7.89 -17.74
N THR A 191 -5.43 -9.16 -18.16
CA THR A 191 -5.08 -9.61 -19.50
C THR A 191 -6.01 -9.06 -20.58
N ASP A 192 -7.22 -8.68 -20.24
CA ASP A 192 -8.24 -8.07 -21.08
C ASP A 192 -7.88 -6.64 -21.56
N ALA A 193 -6.96 -5.99 -20.84
CA ALA A 193 -6.45 -4.67 -21.22
C ALA A 193 -5.47 -4.70 -22.43
N TRP A 194 -5.06 -5.90 -22.87
CA TRP A 194 -4.07 -6.05 -23.92
C TRP A 194 -4.67 -6.64 -25.22
N ARG A 195 -4.35 -6.02 -26.35
CA ARG A 195 -4.65 -6.53 -27.70
C ARG A 195 -3.41 -6.44 -28.57
N ASP A 196 -3.10 -7.51 -29.29
CA ASP A 196 -1.95 -7.58 -30.20
C ASP A 196 -0.62 -7.14 -29.56
N GLY A 197 -0.44 -7.47 -28.27
CA GLY A 197 0.75 -7.14 -27.49
C GLY A 197 0.90 -5.66 -27.15
N ARG A 198 -0.17 -4.88 -27.26
CA ARG A 198 -0.25 -3.46 -26.85
C ARG A 198 -1.47 -3.22 -25.96
N LYS A 199 -1.36 -2.25 -25.06
CA LYS A 199 -2.49 -1.83 -24.23
C LYS A 199 -3.56 -1.14 -25.09
N ALA A 200 -4.81 -1.60 -24.99
CA ALA A 200 -5.95 -1.07 -25.72
C ALA A 200 -6.66 0.03 -24.91
N THR A 201 -6.26 1.29 -25.08
CA THR A 201 -6.78 2.42 -24.26
C THR A 201 -7.99 3.13 -24.88
N ALA A 202 -8.20 3.05 -26.20
CA ALA A 202 -9.16 3.87 -26.95
C ALA A 202 -10.60 3.76 -26.44
N ALA A 203 -11.10 2.52 -26.23
CA ALA A 203 -12.48 2.30 -25.75
C ALA A 203 -12.70 2.84 -24.33
N ALA A 204 -11.70 2.69 -23.44
CA ALA A 204 -11.75 3.22 -22.10
C ALA A 204 -11.72 4.76 -22.08
N LYS A 205 -10.91 5.38 -22.92
CA LYS A 205 -10.86 6.85 -23.12
C LYS A 205 -12.22 7.38 -23.57
N THR A 206 -12.82 6.78 -24.59
CA THR A 206 -14.14 7.18 -25.10
C THR A 206 -15.21 7.09 -24.00
N ARG A 207 -15.22 6.02 -23.19
CA ARG A 207 -16.13 5.86 -22.05
C ARG A 207 -15.98 6.96 -21.00
N LEU A 208 -14.75 7.46 -20.81
CA LEU A 208 -14.44 8.56 -19.89
C LEU A 208 -14.62 9.97 -20.50
N GLY A 209 -15.04 10.04 -21.80
CA GLY A 209 -15.25 11.31 -22.51
C GLY A 209 -13.96 11.93 -23.03
N TYR A 210 -12.89 11.15 -23.20
CA TYR A 210 -11.68 11.58 -23.90
C TYR A 210 -11.70 11.11 -25.36
N ALA A 211 -11.07 11.87 -26.24
CA ALA A 211 -10.84 11.42 -27.60
C ALA A 211 -9.86 10.23 -27.63
N PRO A 212 -10.01 9.26 -28.54
CA PRO A 212 -9.15 8.07 -28.59
C PRO A 212 -7.65 8.37 -28.73
N GLU A 213 -7.31 9.45 -29.42
CA GLU A 213 -5.94 9.95 -29.66
C GLU A 213 -5.34 10.71 -28.47
N THR A 214 -6.13 11.01 -27.43
CA THR A 214 -5.63 11.65 -26.20
C THR A 214 -4.49 10.85 -25.62
N LEU A 215 -3.40 11.52 -25.23
CA LEU A 215 -2.37 10.95 -24.37
C LEU A 215 -2.76 11.23 -22.92
N LEU A 216 -3.33 10.23 -22.25
CA LEU A 216 -3.83 10.36 -20.89
C LEU A 216 -2.75 10.00 -19.88
N ILE A 217 -2.30 10.97 -19.12
CA ILE A 217 -1.47 10.81 -17.92
C ILE A 217 -2.43 10.66 -16.74
N ALA A 218 -2.16 9.76 -15.78
CA ALA A 218 -3.03 9.58 -14.63
C ALA A 218 -2.26 9.35 -13.32
N SER A 219 -2.79 9.96 -12.24
CA SER A 219 -2.43 9.68 -10.84
C SER A 219 -3.65 9.19 -10.07
N PHE A 220 -3.45 8.29 -9.10
CA PHE A 220 -4.55 7.59 -8.41
C PHE A 220 -4.48 7.68 -6.88
N GLY A 221 -5.65 7.62 -6.24
CA GLY A 221 -5.85 7.64 -4.79
C GLY A 221 -5.85 9.05 -4.19
N TYR A 222 -5.89 9.18 -2.87
CA TYR A 222 -5.91 10.48 -2.19
C TYR A 222 -4.78 11.38 -2.67
N ALA A 223 -5.13 12.54 -3.24
CA ALA A 223 -4.17 13.55 -3.67
C ALA A 223 -3.71 14.34 -2.44
N ALA A 224 -2.52 14.03 -1.95
CA ALA A 224 -1.87 14.64 -0.79
C ALA A 224 -0.48 15.16 -1.19
N TRP A 225 0.12 16.00 -0.36
CA TRP A 225 1.46 16.58 -0.61
C TRP A 225 2.52 15.50 -0.91
N THR A 226 2.44 14.36 -0.24
CA THR A 226 3.36 13.25 -0.49
C THR A 226 3.29 12.70 -1.90
N LYS A 227 2.16 12.90 -2.62
CA LYS A 227 2.00 12.48 -4.02
C LYS A 227 2.58 13.46 -5.03
N ARG A 228 3.03 14.64 -4.58
CA ARG A 228 3.80 15.61 -5.37
C ARG A 228 3.11 16.05 -6.66
N ILE A 229 1.78 16.12 -6.66
CA ILE A 229 0.99 16.60 -7.81
C ILE A 229 1.34 18.05 -8.12
N ASP A 230 1.60 18.84 -7.08
CA ASP A 230 2.12 20.22 -7.15
C ASP A 230 3.43 20.33 -7.95
N ARG A 231 4.24 19.28 -8.02
CA ARG A 231 5.47 19.21 -8.82
C ARG A 231 5.20 18.78 -10.26
N VAL A 232 4.15 18.01 -10.48
CA VAL A 232 3.74 17.54 -11.81
C VAL A 232 3.09 18.66 -12.64
N LEU A 233 2.21 19.46 -12.04
CA LEU A 233 1.46 20.50 -12.74
C LEU A 233 2.33 21.53 -13.50
N PRO A 234 3.41 22.12 -12.93
CA PRO A 234 4.29 23.01 -13.67
C PRO A 234 4.98 22.34 -14.86
N VAL A 235 5.33 21.07 -14.72
CA VAL A 235 5.96 20.27 -15.80
C VAL A 235 4.96 20.08 -16.96
N LEU A 236 3.71 19.77 -16.65
CA LEU A 236 2.66 19.64 -17.67
C LEU A 236 2.37 20.95 -18.37
N ALA A 237 2.36 22.07 -17.65
CA ALA A 237 2.21 23.40 -18.24
C ALA A 237 3.34 23.71 -19.24
N ALA A 238 4.57 23.37 -18.92
CA ALA A 238 5.73 23.54 -19.80
C ALA A 238 5.69 22.63 -21.05
N LEU A 239 5.12 21.41 -20.91
CA LEU A 239 5.00 20.46 -22.02
C LEU A 239 3.79 20.72 -22.92
N ARG A 240 2.76 21.43 -22.47
CA ARG A 240 1.51 21.68 -23.20
C ARG A 240 1.69 22.19 -24.62
N PRO A 241 2.59 23.17 -24.92
CA PRO A 241 2.77 23.67 -26.28
C PRO A 241 3.24 22.61 -27.28
N HIS A 242 3.96 21.59 -26.81
CA HIS A 242 4.51 20.50 -27.61
C HIS A 242 3.55 19.30 -27.73
N PHE A 243 2.64 19.12 -26.74
CA PHE A 243 1.73 17.98 -26.65
C PHE A 243 0.28 18.44 -26.40
N PRO A 244 -0.39 19.11 -27.37
CA PRO A 244 -1.74 19.67 -27.16
C PRO A 244 -2.81 18.61 -26.90
N GLN A 245 -2.58 17.34 -27.32
CA GLN A 245 -3.45 16.19 -27.07
C GLN A 245 -3.28 15.60 -25.67
N MET A 246 -2.31 16.05 -24.89
CA MET A 246 -2.06 15.57 -23.53
C MET A 246 -3.19 15.98 -22.58
N ARG A 247 -3.63 15.06 -21.73
CA ARG A 247 -4.56 15.34 -20.61
C ARG A 247 -4.02 14.68 -19.35
N TYR A 248 -4.36 15.26 -18.22
CA TYR A 248 -3.99 14.71 -16.91
C TYR A 248 -5.23 14.43 -16.07
N ALA A 249 -5.34 13.22 -15.51
CA ALA A 249 -6.40 12.84 -14.58
C ALA A 249 -5.81 12.58 -13.19
N VAL A 250 -6.34 13.27 -12.18
CA VAL A 250 -6.10 12.98 -10.76
C VAL A 250 -7.32 12.24 -10.26
N VAL A 251 -7.21 10.91 -10.18
CA VAL A 251 -8.33 10.01 -9.88
C VAL A 251 -8.35 9.72 -8.38
N GLY A 252 -9.19 10.46 -7.65
CA GLY A 252 -9.34 10.39 -6.20
C GLY A 252 -9.47 11.76 -5.56
N LYS A 253 -9.82 11.76 -4.29
CA LYS A 253 -10.10 12.97 -3.53
C LYS A 253 -8.82 13.75 -3.23
N VAL A 254 -8.86 15.07 -3.48
CA VAL A 254 -7.85 16.02 -2.99
C VAL A 254 -8.09 16.24 -1.50
N ILE A 255 -7.02 16.15 -0.68
CA ILE A 255 -7.12 16.46 0.75
C ILE A 255 -7.30 17.96 0.98
N GLU A 256 -7.96 18.31 2.06
CA GLU A 256 -8.16 19.70 2.47
C GLU A 256 -6.80 20.42 2.65
N GLY A 257 -6.70 21.63 2.14
CA GLY A 257 -5.49 22.46 2.21
C GLY A 257 -4.43 22.16 1.14
N TYR A 258 -4.64 21.17 0.25
CA TYR A 258 -3.73 20.90 -0.87
C TYR A 258 -4.25 21.54 -2.16
N ASP A 259 -3.94 22.80 -2.39
CA ASP A 259 -4.58 23.69 -3.38
C ASP A 259 -4.10 23.46 -4.84
N VAL A 260 -4.00 22.19 -5.26
CA VAL A 260 -3.53 21.82 -6.61
C VAL A 260 -4.49 22.23 -7.72
N GLU A 261 -5.79 22.36 -7.44
CA GLU A 261 -6.77 22.88 -8.40
C GLU A 261 -6.53 24.37 -8.67
N ALA A 262 -6.31 25.16 -7.62
CA ALA A 262 -5.95 26.56 -7.74
C ALA A 262 -4.60 26.75 -8.44
N GLN A 263 -3.64 25.85 -8.18
CA GLN A 263 -2.35 25.85 -8.88
C GLN A 263 -2.52 25.56 -10.38
N ALA A 264 -3.37 24.59 -10.77
CA ALA A 264 -3.66 24.30 -12.17
C ALA A 264 -4.29 25.52 -12.88
N ALA A 265 -5.19 26.25 -12.19
CA ALA A 265 -5.78 27.46 -12.70
C ALA A 265 -4.74 28.57 -12.88
N ALA A 266 -3.88 28.79 -11.89
CA ALA A 266 -2.81 29.79 -11.97
C ALA A 266 -1.80 29.50 -13.10
N LEU A 267 -1.57 28.23 -13.41
CA LEU A 267 -0.72 27.78 -14.53
C LEU A 267 -1.44 27.82 -15.90
N GLY A 268 -2.73 28.15 -15.95
CA GLY A 268 -3.52 28.20 -17.18
C GLY A 268 -3.77 26.85 -17.83
N ILE A 269 -3.81 25.74 -17.05
CA ILE A 269 -3.93 24.37 -17.53
C ILE A 269 -5.20 23.64 -17.03
N SER A 270 -6.17 24.34 -16.43
CA SER A 270 -7.39 23.74 -15.92
C SER A 270 -8.19 22.96 -16.95
N ASP A 271 -8.12 23.34 -18.22
CA ASP A 271 -8.82 22.67 -19.33
C ASP A 271 -8.23 21.30 -19.69
N MET A 272 -6.98 21.04 -19.30
CA MET A 272 -6.30 19.77 -19.54
C MET A 272 -6.20 18.88 -18.31
N VAL A 273 -6.52 19.36 -17.11
CA VAL A 273 -6.44 18.61 -15.86
C VAL A 273 -7.85 18.29 -15.35
N ARG A 274 -8.11 17.04 -15.06
CA ARG A 274 -9.38 16.60 -14.45
C ARG A 274 -9.11 16.04 -13.05
N PHE A 275 -9.70 16.68 -12.04
CA PHE A 275 -9.81 16.13 -10.67
C PHE A 275 -11.15 15.44 -10.54
N THR A 276 -11.17 14.15 -10.20
CA THR A 276 -12.41 13.35 -10.27
C THR A 276 -13.15 13.23 -8.95
N ASP A 277 -12.49 13.54 -7.81
CA ASP A 277 -12.92 13.11 -6.49
C ASP A 277 -13.01 11.56 -6.40
N PHE A 278 -13.73 11.00 -5.43
CA PHE A 278 -13.97 9.56 -5.37
C PHE A 278 -14.83 9.11 -6.54
N VAL A 279 -14.39 8.06 -7.20
CA VAL A 279 -15.13 7.39 -8.27
C VAL A 279 -15.51 5.97 -7.85
N ASP A 280 -16.51 5.39 -8.48
CA ASP A 280 -16.85 3.97 -8.31
C ASP A 280 -15.78 3.05 -8.91
N GLU A 281 -15.84 1.77 -8.57
CA GLU A 281 -14.86 0.77 -8.99
C GLU A 281 -14.77 0.63 -10.53
N ALA A 282 -15.92 0.69 -11.22
CA ALA A 282 -15.96 0.58 -12.68
C ALA A 282 -15.29 1.79 -13.36
N THR A 283 -15.52 2.99 -12.83
CA THR A 283 -14.88 4.23 -13.30
C THR A 283 -13.38 4.23 -12.96
N TYR A 284 -13.00 3.78 -11.77
CA TYR A 284 -11.60 3.62 -11.38
C TYR A 284 -10.86 2.67 -12.33
N ALA A 285 -11.45 1.50 -12.61
CA ALA A 285 -10.93 0.54 -13.56
C ALA A 285 -10.80 1.13 -14.97
N ALA A 286 -11.82 1.92 -15.41
CA ALA A 286 -11.76 2.59 -16.70
C ALA A 286 -10.60 3.58 -16.82
N TYR A 287 -10.27 4.33 -15.75
CA TYR A 287 -9.09 5.19 -15.74
C TYR A 287 -7.78 4.43 -15.78
N LEU A 288 -7.67 3.28 -15.08
CA LEU A 288 -6.51 2.40 -15.18
C LEU A 288 -6.31 1.89 -16.62
N ASP A 289 -7.40 1.49 -17.28
CA ASP A 289 -7.36 1.00 -18.67
C ASP A 289 -7.06 2.13 -19.67
N ALA A 290 -7.56 3.34 -19.42
CA ALA A 290 -7.41 4.49 -20.31
C ALA A 290 -6.02 5.15 -20.22
N ALA A 291 -5.32 5.04 -19.09
CA ALA A 291 -4.05 5.73 -18.87
C ALA A 291 -2.96 5.22 -19.81
N ASP A 292 -2.31 6.12 -20.55
CA ASP A 292 -1.14 5.85 -21.37
C ASP A 292 0.16 5.95 -20.55
N ILE A 293 0.17 6.82 -19.54
CA ILE A 293 1.30 7.07 -18.66
C ILE A 293 0.77 7.22 -17.22
N GLY A 294 1.39 6.52 -16.28
CA GLY A 294 1.13 6.67 -14.85
C GLY A 294 2.10 7.66 -14.19
N VAL A 295 1.61 8.43 -13.23
CA VAL A 295 2.46 9.20 -12.31
C VAL A 295 2.10 8.81 -10.88
N ASN A 296 3.01 8.11 -10.22
CA ASN A 296 2.86 7.67 -8.83
C ASN A 296 4.06 8.12 -8.00
N LEU A 297 4.32 9.42 -7.98
CA LEU A 297 5.34 9.99 -7.12
C LEU A 297 4.91 9.87 -5.65
N ARG A 298 5.90 9.66 -4.78
CA ARG A 298 5.67 9.56 -3.33
C ARG A 298 6.91 9.98 -2.57
N TYR A 299 6.85 11.16 -1.92
CA TYR A 299 7.93 11.62 -1.06
C TYR A 299 7.46 12.72 -0.09
N PRO A 300 7.80 12.66 1.22
CA PRO A 300 8.38 11.48 1.87
C PRO A 300 7.44 10.27 1.81
N SER A 301 8.01 9.08 1.85
CA SER A 301 7.29 7.82 1.96
C SER A 301 7.33 7.33 3.42
N THR A 302 6.33 6.55 3.82
CA THR A 302 6.28 5.88 5.12
C THR A 302 6.59 4.38 5.01
N GLY A 303 7.14 3.96 3.86
CA GLY A 303 7.49 2.57 3.58
C GLY A 303 6.32 1.70 3.11
N GLU A 304 5.21 2.34 2.75
CA GLU A 304 4.03 1.67 2.20
C GLU A 304 4.26 1.20 0.75
N THR A 305 3.50 0.19 0.34
CA THR A 305 3.35 -0.21 -1.06
C THR A 305 2.10 0.44 -1.64
N SER A 306 2.15 0.89 -2.89
CA SER A 306 1.03 1.58 -3.55
C SER A 306 0.18 0.61 -4.37
N ALA A 307 -1.02 0.26 -3.89
CA ALA A 307 -1.98 -0.54 -4.66
C ALA A 307 -2.34 0.13 -6.01
N ALA A 308 -2.45 1.47 -6.02
CA ALA A 308 -2.68 2.23 -7.25
C ALA A 308 -1.56 2.05 -8.28
N LEU A 309 -0.30 2.06 -7.83
CA LEU A 309 0.84 1.79 -8.69
C LEU A 309 0.79 0.36 -9.26
N LEU A 310 0.53 -0.63 -8.40
CA LEU A 310 0.43 -2.02 -8.84
C LEU A 310 -0.72 -2.21 -9.83
N GLY A 311 -1.84 -1.49 -9.66
CA GLY A 311 -2.93 -1.44 -10.63
C GLY A 311 -2.51 -0.88 -12.00
N LEU A 312 -1.76 0.21 -12.02
CA LEU A 312 -1.17 0.77 -13.26
C LEU A 312 -0.24 -0.22 -13.94
N LEU A 313 0.65 -0.86 -13.19
CA LEU A 313 1.58 -1.85 -13.72
C LEU A 313 0.84 -3.10 -14.23
N ALA A 314 -0.24 -3.52 -13.57
CA ALA A 314 -1.07 -4.66 -13.98
C ALA A 314 -1.80 -4.42 -15.31
N THR A 315 -2.12 -3.16 -15.63
CA THR A 315 -2.65 -2.78 -16.94
C THR A 315 -1.55 -2.50 -17.98
N GLY A 316 -0.28 -2.68 -17.62
CA GLY A 316 0.85 -2.38 -18.49
C GLY A 316 1.02 -0.90 -18.79
N THR A 317 0.77 -0.04 -17.81
CA THR A 317 0.97 1.39 -17.95
C THR A 317 2.39 1.75 -17.49
N PRO A 318 3.27 2.30 -18.37
CA PRO A 318 4.56 2.83 -17.96
C PRO A 318 4.34 3.94 -16.93
N THR A 319 5.01 3.85 -15.79
CA THR A 319 4.71 4.72 -14.64
C THR A 319 5.97 5.37 -14.09
N LEU A 320 5.90 6.69 -13.85
CA LEU A 320 6.95 7.43 -13.15
C LEU A 320 6.73 7.27 -11.64
N VAL A 321 7.79 6.93 -10.93
CA VAL A 321 7.79 6.72 -9.47
C VAL A 321 8.94 7.49 -8.81
N SER A 322 8.82 7.83 -7.54
CA SER A 322 9.96 8.38 -6.79
C SER A 322 11.04 7.31 -6.60
N ASP A 323 12.30 7.66 -6.82
CA ASP A 323 13.44 6.78 -6.56
C ASP A 323 13.80 6.82 -5.06
N ALA A 324 12.90 6.29 -4.24
CA ALA A 324 13.03 6.27 -2.79
C ALA A 324 12.34 5.04 -2.19
N ASP A 325 12.87 4.55 -1.08
CA ASP A 325 12.29 3.51 -0.23
C ASP A 325 11.84 2.26 -1.02
N ALA A 326 10.59 1.81 -0.84
CA ALA A 326 10.02 0.66 -1.53
C ALA A 326 9.89 0.86 -3.06
N PHE A 327 9.72 2.09 -3.52
CA PHE A 327 9.57 2.38 -4.95
C PHE A 327 10.89 2.26 -5.71
N ALA A 328 12.03 2.50 -5.03
CA ALA A 328 13.37 2.29 -5.60
C ALA A 328 13.67 0.82 -5.92
N GLU A 329 12.94 -0.13 -5.32
CA GLU A 329 13.11 -1.58 -5.53
C GLU A 329 12.48 -2.09 -6.82
N LEU A 330 11.58 -1.32 -7.45
CA LEU A 330 10.89 -1.72 -8.66
C LEU A 330 11.86 -1.87 -9.85
N PRO A 331 11.61 -2.81 -10.77
CA PRO A 331 12.48 -2.99 -11.93
C PRO A 331 12.53 -1.75 -12.83
N ALA A 332 13.73 -1.27 -13.18
CA ALA A 332 13.91 -0.10 -14.06
C ALA A 332 13.30 -0.30 -15.47
N ALA A 333 13.11 -1.55 -15.90
CA ALA A 333 12.42 -1.84 -17.14
C ALA A 333 10.89 -1.59 -17.09
N ALA A 334 10.29 -1.62 -15.87
CA ALA A 334 8.85 -1.49 -15.65
C ALA A 334 8.43 -0.07 -15.25
N VAL A 335 9.34 0.73 -14.67
CA VAL A 335 9.05 2.07 -14.16
C VAL A 335 10.16 3.06 -14.48
N VAL A 336 9.81 4.34 -14.54
CA VAL A 336 10.79 5.44 -14.61
C VAL A 336 10.99 5.98 -13.20
N LYS A 337 12.23 5.95 -12.71
CA LYS A 337 12.59 6.40 -11.37
C LYS A 337 13.02 7.86 -11.38
N ILE A 338 12.36 8.67 -10.56
CA ILE A 338 12.63 10.11 -10.42
C ILE A 338 13.14 10.36 -9.00
N ALA A 339 14.38 10.80 -8.88
CA ALA A 339 14.95 11.16 -7.58
C ALA A 339 14.21 12.37 -7.00
N PRO A 340 13.76 12.33 -5.73
CA PRO A 340 13.01 13.43 -5.12
C PRO A 340 13.96 14.51 -4.54
N ASP A 341 14.84 15.03 -5.38
CA ASP A 341 15.84 16.04 -5.07
C ASP A 341 15.64 17.34 -5.89
N ALA A 342 16.63 18.21 -5.90
CA ALA A 342 16.58 19.48 -6.63
C ALA A 342 16.44 19.29 -8.16
N THR A 343 16.82 18.16 -8.71
CA THR A 343 16.76 17.84 -10.15
C THR A 343 15.42 17.25 -10.58
N GLU A 344 14.51 16.97 -9.63
CA GLU A 344 13.22 16.30 -9.88
C GLU A 344 12.40 16.98 -10.99
N PRO A 345 12.20 18.33 -11.03
CA PRO A 345 11.38 18.95 -12.06
C PRO A 345 11.93 18.75 -13.48
N ASP A 346 13.24 18.87 -13.65
CA ASP A 346 13.90 18.72 -14.95
C ASP A 346 13.88 17.25 -15.42
N ARG A 347 14.13 16.30 -14.51
CA ARG A 347 14.04 14.88 -14.80
C ARG A 347 12.62 14.47 -15.14
N LEU A 348 11.64 14.92 -14.34
CA LEU A 348 10.23 14.65 -14.58
C LEU A 348 9.79 15.16 -15.95
N ARG A 349 10.21 16.39 -16.33
CA ARG A 349 9.94 16.98 -17.64
C ARG A 349 10.56 16.14 -18.77
N ALA A 350 11.84 15.78 -18.67
CA ALA A 350 12.53 15.04 -19.69
C ALA A 350 11.92 13.64 -19.90
N GLU A 351 11.66 12.91 -18.83
CA GLU A 351 11.11 11.54 -18.91
C GLU A 351 9.64 11.54 -19.37
N LEU A 352 8.83 12.53 -18.95
CA LEU A 352 7.47 12.68 -19.48
C LEU A 352 7.48 13.00 -20.97
N ALA A 353 8.35 13.90 -21.43
CA ALA A 353 8.49 14.22 -22.86
C ALA A 353 8.83 12.96 -23.67
N LEU A 354 9.83 12.17 -23.23
CA LEU A 354 10.20 10.92 -23.88
C LEU A 354 9.05 9.91 -23.94
N LEU A 355 8.28 9.77 -22.85
CA LEU A 355 7.12 8.88 -22.83
C LEU A 355 5.95 9.41 -23.67
N LEU A 356 5.79 10.71 -23.83
CA LEU A 356 4.75 11.31 -24.69
C LEU A 356 5.10 11.12 -26.18
N GLU A 357 6.38 11.24 -26.55
CA GLU A 357 6.85 11.12 -27.94
C GLU A 357 6.91 9.66 -28.40
N ASP A 358 7.46 8.75 -27.58
CA ASP A 358 7.84 7.40 -27.97
C ASP A 358 6.79 6.35 -27.57
N ALA A 359 5.92 5.97 -28.50
CA ALA A 359 4.91 4.93 -28.30
C ALA A 359 5.51 3.51 -28.15
N ASP A 360 6.65 3.23 -28.77
CA ASP A 360 7.30 1.93 -28.66
C ASP A 360 7.96 1.77 -27.30
N ARG A 361 8.56 2.85 -26.76
CA ARG A 361 9.04 2.90 -25.38
C ARG A 361 7.92 2.63 -24.37
N ARG A 362 6.75 3.32 -24.54
CA ARG A 362 5.58 3.04 -23.68
C ARG A 362 5.16 1.58 -23.75
N THR A 363 5.12 1.00 -24.95
CA THR A 363 4.73 -0.40 -25.15
C THR A 363 5.74 -1.37 -24.52
N GLN A 364 7.03 -1.13 -24.69
CA GLN A 364 8.08 -1.96 -24.12
C GLN A 364 8.06 -1.94 -22.60
N MET A 365 7.97 -0.75 -22.00
CA MET A 365 7.87 -0.60 -20.54
C MET A 365 6.58 -1.21 -20.00
N GLY A 366 5.46 -1.03 -20.71
CA GLY A 366 4.19 -1.62 -20.33
C GLY A 366 4.22 -3.15 -20.30
N ARG A 367 4.89 -3.78 -21.26
CA ARG A 367 5.11 -5.24 -21.27
C ARG A 367 5.95 -5.69 -20.08
N ALA A 368 7.01 -4.96 -19.77
CA ALA A 368 7.86 -5.25 -18.63
C ALA A 368 7.10 -5.08 -17.29
N ALA A 369 6.24 -4.06 -17.19
CA ALA A 369 5.39 -3.83 -16.04
C ALA A 369 4.38 -4.98 -15.81
N ALA A 370 3.66 -5.38 -16.86
CA ALA A 370 2.72 -6.49 -16.80
C ALA A 370 3.41 -7.82 -16.46
N ALA A 371 4.59 -8.09 -17.07
CA ALA A 371 5.38 -9.27 -16.77
C ALA A 371 5.85 -9.30 -15.29
N TYR A 372 6.27 -8.16 -14.75
CA TYR A 372 6.63 -8.05 -13.34
C TYR A 372 5.44 -8.40 -12.42
N ILE A 373 4.25 -7.86 -12.69
CA ILE A 373 3.05 -8.17 -11.91
C ILE A 373 2.70 -9.66 -12.02
N ALA A 374 2.73 -10.22 -13.24
CA ALA A 374 2.46 -11.64 -13.47
C ALA A 374 3.37 -12.56 -12.66
N GLN A 375 4.64 -12.20 -12.54
CA GLN A 375 5.65 -13.02 -11.86
C GLN A 375 5.68 -12.79 -10.34
N ALA A 376 5.60 -11.52 -9.92
CA ALA A 376 5.89 -11.14 -8.54
C ALA A 376 4.63 -11.02 -7.67
N CYS A 377 3.47 -10.69 -8.28
CA CYS A 377 2.23 -10.34 -7.58
C CYS A 377 1.08 -11.32 -7.86
N ASP A 378 1.35 -12.49 -8.49
CA ASP A 378 0.34 -13.52 -8.75
C ASP A 378 -0.36 -13.93 -7.44
N PRO A 379 -1.70 -13.81 -7.35
CA PRO A 379 -2.42 -14.02 -6.10
C PRO A 379 -2.29 -15.42 -5.53
N ASP A 380 -2.20 -16.46 -6.37
CA ASP A 380 -2.05 -17.83 -5.91
C ASP A 380 -0.62 -18.10 -5.39
N ALA A 381 0.40 -17.58 -6.09
CA ALA A 381 1.78 -17.65 -5.62
C ALA A 381 1.99 -16.86 -4.30
N VAL A 382 1.34 -15.71 -4.15
CA VAL A 382 1.32 -14.94 -2.90
C VAL A 382 0.66 -15.76 -1.79
N ALA A 383 -0.50 -16.36 -2.02
CA ALA A 383 -1.21 -17.18 -1.03
C ALA A 383 -0.36 -18.36 -0.57
N ARG A 384 0.32 -19.07 -1.48
CA ARG A 384 1.26 -20.15 -1.11
C ARG A 384 2.37 -19.65 -0.19
N ARG A 385 2.98 -18.49 -0.48
CA ARG A 385 4.02 -17.90 0.37
C ARG A 385 3.52 -17.55 1.78
N TYR A 386 2.25 -17.17 1.92
CA TYR A 386 1.61 -16.99 3.23
C TYR A 386 1.54 -18.29 4.02
N VAL A 387 1.05 -19.35 3.38
CA VAL A 387 0.93 -20.68 4.00
C VAL A 387 2.31 -21.24 4.36
N ASP A 388 3.30 -21.10 3.47
CA ASP A 388 4.68 -21.55 3.71
C ASP A 388 5.31 -20.83 4.90
N PHE A 389 5.12 -19.50 5.00
CA PHE A 389 5.68 -18.75 6.12
C PHE A 389 4.95 -19.06 7.43
N ALA A 390 3.63 -19.17 7.41
CA ALA A 390 2.85 -19.59 8.57
C ALA A 390 3.27 -21.00 9.04
N GLY A 391 3.47 -21.93 8.12
CA GLY A 391 3.96 -23.29 8.42
C GLY A 391 5.35 -23.31 9.04
N ALA A 392 6.28 -22.48 8.53
CA ALA A 392 7.62 -22.34 9.10
C ALA A 392 7.57 -21.79 10.55
N LEU A 393 6.75 -20.76 10.81
CA LEU A 393 6.58 -20.21 12.16
C LEU A 393 6.02 -21.26 13.14
N LEU A 394 5.08 -22.09 12.71
CA LEU A 394 4.53 -23.17 13.53
C LEU A 394 5.57 -24.27 13.79
N ALA A 395 6.37 -24.64 12.81
CA ALA A 395 7.45 -25.61 12.96
C ALA A 395 8.49 -25.13 13.99
N ASP A 396 8.88 -23.88 13.94
CA ASP A 396 9.82 -23.26 14.89
C ASP A 396 9.27 -23.25 16.33
N LEU A 397 7.96 -23.06 16.52
CA LEU A 397 7.31 -23.11 17.83
C LEU A 397 7.27 -24.52 18.41
N LEU A 398 7.19 -25.54 17.56
CA LEU A 398 7.14 -26.96 17.96
C LEU A 398 8.52 -27.59 18.07
N ALA A 399 9.56 -26.93 17.61
CA ALA A 399 10.94 -27.40 17.70
C ALA A 399 11.38 -27.48 19.18
N PRO A 400 12.02 -28.57 19.61
CA PRO A 400 12.55 -28.63 20.96
C PRO A 400 13.60 -27.55 21.19
N PRO A 401 13.66 -26.94 22.40
CA PRO A 401 14.64 -25.90 22.69
C PRO A 401 16.07 -26.44 22.50
N VAL A 402 16.84 -25.84 21.61
CA VAL A 402 18.26 -26.18 21.45
C VAL A 402 19.02 -25.56 22.63
N PHE A 403 19.32 -26.35 23.66
CA PHE A 403 20.20 -25.92 24.73
C PHE A 403 21.65 -25.90 24.19
N PRO A 404 22.37 -24.76 24.28
CA PRO A 404 23.77 -24.76 23.92
C PRO A 404 24.51 -25.74 24.85
N VAL A 405 25.14 -26.76 24.27
CA VAL A 405 26.04 -27.66 24.99
C VAL A 405 27.16 -26.77 25.52
N ARG A 406 27.21 -26.57 26.85
CA ARG A 406 28.37 -25.95 27.49
C ARG A 406 29.57 -26.86 27.20
N GLN A 407 30.46 -26.40 26.34
CA GLN A 407 31.77 -27.01 26.24
C GLN A 407 32.47 -26.78 27.59
N SER A 408 32.68 -27.86 28.29
CA SER A 408 33.42 -27.93 29.55
C SER A 408 34.91 -27.80 29.30
#